data_0e4ea6ea20ace457c1ff64ccdccf8e14
#
_entry.id   0e4ea6ea20ace457c1ff64ccdccf8e14
#
_cell.length_a   1.000
_cell.length_b   1.000
_cell.length_c   1.000
_cell.angle_alpha   90.00
_cell.angle_beta   90.00
_cell.angle_gamma   90.00
#
_symmetry.space_group_name_H-M   'P 1'
#
loop_
_entity.id
_entity.type
_entity.pdbx_description
1 polymer ?
#
loop_
_entity_poly.entity_id
_entity_poly.type
_entity_poly.pdbx_seq_one_letter_code
_entity_poly.pdbx_strand_id
1 'polypeptide(L)'
;MKKQKDWFKDRGYPHFTNKTPMSVRKHIERYVSNPKKIAKHSFFPLIFKEIKQRRFKLSDFNGELIHSHKKKNKNGKTVSNSKIREILYATHIDAHIYSYYTQQIITPKYEDYLKQNPLLSDSITAYRKVKTEDEVKFKNNVHFAKDVFDEIERRETCVALVLDIENFFPTLNHKKLKLAWAKILGCKTLPKDHFNLFKASTRFSYVRLNDLKTKKGHFDEKELAKHKKNGKHTFFENIKELLGSKIIVHKNQKLNEKKELVGIPQGLPISALLANIYMLAFDEAIINELTLKHDVFYRRYSDDIVVLCPENKIDIIENYIFDEIQKIDLKISKEKTEKILFKVDDDKLKSYKIDGVNLIENIPLNYLGFEFYGYQTLIKSKNLAQFYREMKGAVKRKHKRVESIKEKFLLDNAPLFKRKLYRLYSYKGAKSREIPAKRTEFIKGKAITKTFERKFRGNYLRYVYRASDDLEAPEIKRQLRNHWKILQKTIKRYDFSNVKKIE
;
A
#
# COMPACT_ATOMS: atom_id res chain seq x y z
N MET A 1 -14.63 22.00 13.59
CA MET A 1 -15.06 20.61 13.28
C MET A 1 -14.03 19.93 12.37
N LYS A 2 -13.29 18.92 12.85
CA LYS A 2 -12.29 18.18 12.05
C LYS A 2 -13.03 17.44 10.93
N LYS A 3 -12.69 17.68 9.65
CA LYS A 3 -13.25 16.93 8.52
C LYS A 3 -12.97 15.44 8.70
N GLN A 4 -13.98 14.69 9.12
CA GLN A 4 -13.92 13.23 9.17
C GLN A 4 -13.57 12.71 7.77
N LYS A 5 -12.69 11.70 7.68
CA LYS A 5 -12.29 11.14 6.38
C LYS A 5 -13.54 10.67 5.64
N ASP A 6 -13.80 11.26 4.48
CA ASP A 6 -15.02 10.97 3.74
C ASP A 6 -15.02 9.52 3.26
N TRP A 7 -15.99 8.73 3.73
CA TRP A 7 -16.19 7.34 3.31
C TRP A 7 -16.63 7.26 1.84
N PHE A 8 -17.34 8.28 1.34
CA PHE A 8 -17.78 8.35 -0.03
C PHE A 8 -16.65 8.83 -0.94
N LYS A 9 -16.19 7.97 -1.83
CA LYS A 9 -15.12 8.29 -2.78
C LYS A 9 -15.57 8.05 -4.20
N ASP A 10 -15.37 9.04 -5.05
CA ASP A 10 -15.50 8.90 -6.50
C ASP A 10 -14.35 8.05 -7.03
N ARG A 11 -14.64 6.83 -7.45
CA ARG A 11 -13.69 5.87 -8.01
C ARG A 11 -13.84 5.82 -9.52
N GLY A 12 -12.76 6.00 -10.27
CA GLY A 12 -12.77 6.12 -11.72
C GLY A 12 -12.36 4.84 -12.48
N TYR A 13 -12.35 3.67 -11.85
CA TYR A 13 -12.07 2.42 -12.54
C TYR A 13 -13.34 1.81 -13.15
N PRO A 14 -13.27 1.09 -14.28
CA PRO A 14 -14.40 0.35 -14.82
C PRO A 14 -14.69 -0.90 -13.98
N HIS A 15 -15.97 -1.23 -13.82
CA HIS A 15 -16.46 -2.43 -13.15
C HIS A 15 -17.77 -2.93 -13.80
N PHE A 16 -18.52 -3.80 -13.13
CA PHE A 16 -19.82 -4.30 -13.60
C PHE A 16 -20.97 -3.31 -13.41
N THR A 17 -20.75 -2.25 -12.65
CA THR A 17 -21.69 -1.16 -12.47
C THR A 17 -21.06 0.17 -12.85
N ASN A 18 -21.88 1.13 -13.25
CA ASN A 18 -21.41 2.47 -13.52
C ASN A 18 -20.88 3.13 -12.24
N LYS A 19 -20.03 4.12 -12.46
CA LYS A 19 -19.50 5.00 -11.43
C LYS A 19 -20.64 5.69 -10.67
N THR A 20 -20.51 5.80 -9.38
CA THR A 20 -21.47 6.48 -8.49
C THR A 20 -21.11 7.96 -8.40
N PRO A 21 -21.91 8.88 -8.99
CA PRO A 21 -21.63 10.31 -8.95
C PRO A 21 -21.89 10.90 -7.56
N MET A 22 -21.25 12.04 -7.28
CA MET A 22 -21.43 12.74 -5.98
C MET A 22 -22.88 13.21 -5.75
N SER A 23 -23.64 13.47 -6.80
CA SER A 23 -25.04 13.90 -6.73
C SER A 23 -25.96 12.88 -6.02
N VAL A 24 -25.66 11.58 -6.13
CA VAL A 24 -26.45 10.52 -5.49
C VAL A 24 -25.95 10.13 -4.08
N ARG A 25 -25.00 10.88 -3.53
CA ARG A 25 -24.40 10.55 -2.21
C ARG A 25 -25.42 10.30 -1.11
N LYS A 26 -26.42 11.18 -0.95
CA LYS A 26 -27.46 11.04 0.08
C LYS A 26 -28.29 9.77 -0.11
N HIS A 27 -28.55 9.37 -1.34
CA HIS A 27 -29.26 8.12 -1.65
C HIS A 27 -28.40 6.90 -1.27
N ILE A 28 -27.14 6.89 -1.62
CA ILE A 28 -26.20 5.82 -1.25
C ILE A 28 -26.06 5.75 0.27
N GLU A 29 -25.97 6.88 0.95
CA GLU A 29 -25.84 6.94 2.40
C GLU A 29 -27.04 6.28 3.10
N ARG A 30 -28.27 6.59 2.70
CA ARG A 30 -29.49 5.92 3.19
C ARG A 30 -29.51 4.40 2.93
N TYR A 31 -28.83 3.95 1.88
CA TYR A 31 -28.71 2.53 1.58
C TYR A 31 -27.67 1.86 2.46
N VAL A 32 -26.46 2.37 2.52
CA VAL A 32 -25.31 1.74 3.21
C VAL A 32 -25.43 1.83 4.73
N SER A 33 -26.19 2.79 5.25
CA SER A 33 -26.47 2.95 6.68
C SER A 33 -27.61 2.08 7.20
N ASN A 34 -28.32 1.34 6.33
CA ASN A 34 -29.44 0.49 6.73
C ASN A 34 -28.99 -0.97 6.90
N PRO A 35 -28.86 -1.49 8.15
CA PRO A 35 -28.39 -2.85 8.42
C PRO A 35 -29.27 -3.93 7.79
N LYS A 36 -30.61 -3.73 7.75
CA LYS A 36 -31.54 -4.71 7.16
C LYS A 36 -31.30 -4.86 5.65
N LYS A 37 -31.01 -3.76 4.95
CA LYS A 37 -30.67 -3.79 3.51
C LYS A 37 -29.30 -4.45 3.29
N ILE A 38 -28.32 -4.12 4.11
CA ILE A 38 -26.96 -4.68 3.97
C ILE A 38 -26.93 -6.16 4.32
N ALA A 39 -27.72 -6.62 5.29
CA ALA A 39 -27.85 -8.04 5.61
C ALA A 39 -28.33 -8.91 4.43
N LYS A 40 -29.09 -8.30 3.50
CA LYS A 40 -29.62 -8.95 2.28
C LYS A 40 -28.90 -8.53 0.98
N HIS A 41 -27.88 -7.67 1.07
CA HIS A 41 -27.16 -7.17 -0.11
C HIS A 41 -26.38 -8.31 -0.81
N SER A 42 -26.56 -8.43 -2.12
CA SER A 42 -25.82 -9.34 -2.97
C SER A 42 -24.58 -8.64 -3.53
N PHE A 43 -23.39 -9.04 -3.05
CA PHE A 43 -22.13 -8.48 -3.51
C PHE A 43 -21.75 -9.03 -4.89
N PHE A 44 -21.30 -8.14 -5.76
CA PHE A 44 -20.79 -8.52 -7.09
C PHE A 44 -19.44 -9.23 -6.98
N PRO A 45 -19.09 -10.07 -7.99
CA PRO A 45 -17.75 -10.57 -8.12
C PRO A 45 -16.72 -9.43 -8.13
N LEU A 46 -15.59 -9.63 -7.49
CA LEU A 46 -14.47 -8.68 -7.52
C LEU A 46 -13.75 -8.75 -8.87
N ILE A 47 -13.01 -7.72 -9.24
CA ILE A 47 -12.09 -7.80 -10.36
C ILE A 47 -10.68 -8.03 -9.84
N PHE A 48 -10.08 -9.15 -10.23
CA PHE A 48 -8.72 -9.55 -9.92
C PHE A 48 -7.73 -8.96 -10.93
N LYS A 49 -6.71 -8.29 -10.42
CA LYS A 49 -5.63 -7.69 -11.22
C LYS A 49 -4.27 -8.00 -10.62
N GLU A 50 -3.38 -8.56 -11.40
CA GLU A 50 -1.97 -8.70 -11.04
C GLU A 50 -1.20 -7.40 -11.29
N ILE A 51 -0.47 -6.95 -10.29
CA ILE A 51 0.50 -5.87 -10.41
C ILE A 51 1.89 -6.46 -10.31
N LYS A 52 2.61 -6.51 -11.44
CA LYS A 52 3.98 -7.03 -11.53
C LYS A 52 4.97 -5.91 -11.21
N GLN A 53 5.68 -6.03 -10.09
CA GLN A 53 6.76 -5.15 -9.70
C GLN A 53 8.10 -5.83 -9.96
N ARG A 54 8.82 -5.35 -10.97
CA ARG A 54 10.14 -5.87 -11.33
C ARG A 54 11.13 -5.66 -10.19
N ARG A 55 11.91 -6.68 -9.87
CA ARG A 55 12.91 -6.67 -8.80
C ARG A 55 14.30 -6.87 -9.37
N PHE A 56 15.29 -6.27 -8.72
CA PHE A 56 16.70 -6.57 -8.90
C PHE A 56 17.15 -7.33 -7.67
N LYS A 57 17.43 -8.61 -7.81
CA LYS A 57 17.76 -9.51 -6.72
C LYS A 57 18.91 -10.41 -7.13
N LEU A 58 19.63 -10.90 -6.15
CA LEU A 58 20.54 -12.01 -6.30
C LEU A 58 19.75 -13.20 -6.87
N SER A 59 20.25 -13.79 -7.94
CA SER A 59 19.58 -14.86 -8.67
C SER A 59 20.63 -15.80 -9.20
N ASP A 60 20.38 -17.09 -9.05
CA ASP A 60 21.25 -18.14 -9.59
C ASP A 60 21.11 -18.26 -11.11
N PHE A 61 22.25 -18.20 -11.80
CA PHE A 61 22.40 -18.50 -13.22
C PHE A 61 23.54 -19.50 -13.41
N ASN A 62 23.20 -20.79 -13.50
CA ASN A 62 24.17 -21.90 -13.70
C ASN A 62 25.18 -22.04 -12.54
N GLY A 63 24.74 -21.88 -11.28
CA GLY A 63 25.63 -21.96 -10.11
C GLY A 63 26.32 -20.64 -9.74
N GLU A 64 26.18 -19.61 -10.57
CA GLU A 64 26.74 -18.27 -10.27
C GLU A 64 25.64 -17.35 -9.75
N LEU A 65 25.86 -16.79 -8.56
CA LEU A 65 24.93 -15.84 -7.91
C LEU A 65 25.20 -14.42 -8.40
N ILE A 66 24.34 -13.93 -9.29
CA ILE A 66 24.44 -12.56 -9.81
C ILE A 66 23.18 -11.73 -9.51
N HIS A 67 23.34 -10.44 -9.29
CA HIS A 67 22.23 -9.51 -9.18
C HIS A 67 21.55 -9.29 -10.54
N SER A 68 20.30 -9.73 -10.69
CA SER A 68 19.61 -9.67 -11.96
C SER A 68 18.14 -9.28 -11.85
N HIS A 69 17.59 -8.71 -12.92
CA HIS A 69 16.15 -8.55 -13.12
C HIS A 69 15.49 -9.81 -13.70
N LYS A 70 16.28 -10.83 -14.00
CA LYS A 70 15.84 -12.12 -14.53
C LYS A 70 16.22 -13.20 -13.52
N LYS A 71 15.51 -14.32 -13.57
CA LYS A 71 15.85 -15.53 -12.82
C LYS A 71 15.50 -16.74 -13.69
N LYS A 72 16.08 -17.90 -13.44
CA LYS A 72 15.60 -19.15 -13.99
C LYS A 72 14.38 -19.65 -13.19
N ASN A 73 13.37 -20.17 -13.85
CA ASN A 73 12.26 -20.87 -13.20
C ASN A 73 12.63 -22.35 -12.99
N LYS A 74 11.74 -23.12 -12.35
CA LYS A 74 11.94 -24.56 -12.08
C LYS A 74 12.24 -25.38 -13.36
N ASN A 75 11.81 -24.89 -14.53
CA ASN A 75 12.01 -25.53 -15.83
C ASN A 75 13.22 -24.92 -16.59
N GLY A 76 14.14 -24.26 -15.93
CA GLY A 76 15.34 -23.66 -16.53
C GLY A 76 15.09 -22.44 -17.43
N LYS A 77 13.83 -22.05 -17.70
CA LYS A 77 13.51 -20.88 -18.54
C LYS A 77 13.78 -19.57 -17.82
N THR A 78 14.39 -18.62 -18.50
CA THR A 78 14.64 -17.29 -18.01
C THR A 78 13.36 -16.46 -17.93
N VAL A 79 12.93 -16.09 -16.73
CA VAL A 79 11.74 -15.29 -16.46
C VAL A 79 12.10 -13.99 -15.76
N SER A 80 11.19 -12.99 -15.78
CA SER A 80 11.39 -11.75 -15.05
C SER A 80 11.38 -11.97 -13.55
N ASN A 81 12.39 -11.46 -12.85
CA ASN A 81 12.40 -11.40 -11.39
C ASN A 81 11.43 -10.31 -10.93
N SER A 82 10.22 -10.70 -10.55
CA SER A 82 9.16 -9.76 -10.19
C SER A 82 8.38 -10.24 -8.96
N LYS A 83 7.96 -9.30 -8.12
CA LYS A 83 6.92 -9.53 -7.11
C LYS A 83 5.56 -9.30 -7.76
N ILE A 84 4.72 -10.30 -7.74
CA ILE A 84 3.32 -10.18 -8.17
C ILE A 84 2.51 -9.81 -6.93
N ARG A 85 1.69 -8.76 -7.07
CA ARG A 85 0.67 -8.41 -6.09
C ARG A 85 -0.69 -8.63 -6.70
N GLU A 86 -1.47 -9.46 -6.05
CA GLU A 86 -2.85 -9.76 -6.41
C GLU A 86 -3.75 -8.70 -5.79
N ILE A 87 -4.32 -7.85 -6.61
CA ILE A 87 -5.24 -6.79 -6.17
C ILE A 87 -6.64 -7.14 -6.63
N LEU A 88 -7.57 -7.13 -5.68
CA LEU A 88 -8.99 -7.31 -5.95
C LEU A 88 -9.73 -6.03 -5.59
N TYR A 89 -10.61 -5.58 -6.50
CA TYR A 89 -11.39 -4.37 -6.26
C TYR A 89 -12.87 -4.61 -6.54
N ALA A 90 -13.70 -3.96 -5.73
CA ALA A 90 -15.14 -4.13 -5.71
C ALA A 90 -15.86 -3.17 -6.66
N THR A 91 -17.15 -3.43 -6.95
CA THR A 91 -18.02 -2.47 -7.61
C THR A 91 -18.11 -1.17 -6.82
N HIS A 92 -18.62 -0.12 -7.44
CA HIS A 92 -18.68 1.19 -6.79
C HIS A 92 -19.59 1.17 -5.56
N ILE A 93 -20.75 0.51 -5.65
CA ILE A 93 -21.68 0.39 -4.51
C ILE A 93 -21.09 -0.47 -3.40
N ASP A 94 -20.54 -1.64 -3.72
CA ASP A 94 -19.91 -2.53 -2.74
C ASP A 94 -18.74 -1.84 -2.04
N ALA A 95 -17.92 -1.09 -2.80
CA ALA A 95 -16.82 -0.31 -2.25
C ALA A 95 -17.31 0.83 -1.34
N HIS A 96 -18.51 1.38 -1.55
CA HIS A 96 -19.12 2.34 -0.62
C HIS A 96 -19.62 1.65 0.65
N ILE A 97 -20.23 0.47 0.55
CA ILE A 97 -20.63 -0.34 1.70
C ILE A 97 -19.38 -0.65 2.56
N TYR A 98 -18.33 -1.24 1.98
CA TYR A 98 -17.09 -1.51 2.71
C TYR A 98 -16.48 -0.24 3.34
N SER A 99 -16.46 0.89 2.61
CA SER A 99 -15.91 2.14 3.14
C SER A 99 -16.74 2.70 4.30
N TYR A 100 -18.07 2.63 4.20
CA TYR A 100 -18.99 3.11 5.25
C TYR A 100 -18.80 2.29 6.53
N TYR A 101 -18.93 0.96 6.45
CA TYR A 101 -18.74 0.07 7.59
C TYR A 101 -17.37 0.24 8.23
N THR A 102 -16.33 0.29 7.42
CA THR A 102 -14.96 0.52 7.91
C THR A 102 -14.85 1.82 8.68
N GLN A 103 -15.31 2.95 8.10
CA GLN A 103 -15.00 4.27 8.65
C GLN A 103 -16.01 4.76 9.71
N GLN A 104 -17.29 4.36 9.58
CA GLN A 104 -18.35 4.86 10.46
C GLN A 104 -18.72 3.89 11.58
N ILE A 105 -18.45 2.60 11.41
CA ILE A 105 -18.92 1.58 12.37
C ILE A 105 -17.76 0.86 13.04
N ILE A 106 -16.88 0.20 12.25
CA ILE A 106 -15.88 -0.72 12.82
C ILE A 106 -14.68 0.05 13.37
N THR A 107 -14.14 1.04 12.62
CA THR A 107 -12.97 1.81 13.09
C THR A 107 -13.22 2.52 14.42
N PRO A 108 -14.36 3.20 14.67
CA PRO A 108 -14.61 3.79 15.99
C PRO A 108 -14.54 2.76 17.12
N LYS A 109 -15.20 1.61 16.97
CA LYS A 109 -15.19 0.53 17.98
C LYS A 109 -13.79 -0.07 18.17
N TYR A 110 -13.03 -0.22 17.08
CA TYR A 110 -11.64 -0.68 17.13
C TYR A 110 -10.74 0.31 17.87
N GLU A 111 -10.86 1.60 17.57
CA GLU A 111 -10.08 2.65 18.27
C GLU A 111 -10.48 2.76 19.74
N ASP A 112 -11.75 2.61 20.07
CA ASP A 112 -12.22 2.62 21.47
C ASP A 112 -11.71 1.39 22.23
N TYR A 113 -11.63 0.23 21.58
CA TYR A 113 -11.00 -0.95 22.15
C TYR A 113 -9.51 -0.72 22.45
N LEU A 114 -8.75 -0.14 21.50
CA LEU A 114 -7.33 0.11 21.68
C LEU A 114 -7.04 1.17 22.77
N LYS A 115 -7.91 2.15 22.95
CA LYS A 115 -7.75 3.18 24.01
C LYS A 115 -7.78 2.61 25.43
N GLN A 116 -8.37 1.43 25.63
CA GLN A 116 -8.37 0.76 26.95
C GLN A 116 -6.97 0.29 27.37
N ASN A 117 -6.04 0.11 26.41
CA ASN A 117 -4.65 -0.22 26.67
C ASN A 117 -3.73 0.72 25.85
N PRO A 118 -3.14 1.74 26.49
CA PRO A 118 -2.25 2.71 25.81
C PRO A 118 -1.08 2.05 25.09
N LEU A 119 -0.41 1.06 25.72
CA LEU A 119 0.73 0.36 25.12
C LEU A 119 0.32 -0.38 23.83
N LEU A 120 -0.84 -1.02 23.84
CA LEU A 120 -1.39 -1.67 22.65
C LEU A 120 -1.74 -0.65 21.57
N SER A 121 -2.33 0.47 21.97
CA SER A 121 -2.68 1.56 21.05
C SER A 121 -1.43 2.13 20.36
N ASP A 122 -0.35 2.34 21.07
CA ASP A 122 0.88 2.91 20.53
C ASP A 122 1.65 1.91 19.65
N SER A 123 1.50 0.63 19.94
CA SER A 123 2.21 -0.43 19.21
C SER A 123 1.65 -0.67 17.81
N ILE A 124 0.35 -0.47 17.59
CA ILE A 124 -0.32 -0.71 16.31
C ILE A 124 -0.41 0.60 15.53
N THR A 125 0.43 0.75 14.51
CA THR A 125 0.63 2.05 13.84
C THR A 125 -0.04 2.14 12.46
N ALA A 126 -0.13 1.04 11.69
CA ALA A 126 -0.66 1.06 10.33
C ALA A 126 -2.18 1.30 10.25
N TYR A 127 -2.58 2.04 9.21
CA TYR A 127 -4.00 2.29 8.83
C TYR A 127 -4.82 3.08 9.85
N ARG A 128 -4.20 3.59 10.90
CA ARG A 128 -4.81 4.37 11.98
C ARG A 128 -4.55 5.87 11.83
N LYS A 129 -5.28 6.68 12.56
CA LYS A 129 -5.06 8.13 12.71
C LYS A 129 -4.48 8.42 14.09
N VAL A 130 -3.23 8.08 14.27
CA VAL A 130 -2.47 8.43 15.48
C VAL A 130 -2.04 9.88 15.38
N LYS A 131 -2.26 10.68 16.41
CA LYS A 131 -1.83 12.08 16.45
C LYS A 131 -0.33 12.17 16.74
N THR A 132 0.30 13.25 16.28
CA THR A 132 1.63 13.68 16.73
C THR A 132 1.56 14.15 18.18
N GLU A 133 2.67 14.23 18.87
CA GLU A 133 2.74 14.68 20.27
C GLU A 133 2.17 16.10 20.48
N ASP A 134 2.41 17.00 19.53
CA ASP A 134 1.82 18.35 19.48
C ASP A 134 0.30 18.36 19.19
N GLU A 135 -0.32 17.19 19.00
CA GLU A 135 -1.73 16.98 18.61
C GLU A 135 -2.20 17.70 17.33
N VAL A 136 -1.32 18.41 16.63
CA VAL A 136 -1.67 19.24 15.46
C VAL A 136 -1.88 18.41 14.20
N LYS A 137 -1.06 17.37 14.01
CA LYS A 137 -1.05 16.54 12.80
C LYS A 137 -1.34 15.08 13.14
N PHE A 138 -1.46 14.26 12.09
CA PHE A 138 -1.46 12.81 12.22
C PHE A 138 -0.10 12.27 11.83
N LYS A 139 0.40 11.30 12.61
CA LYS A 139 1.61 10.55 12.30
C LYS A 139 1.49 9.87 10.94
N ASN A 140 2.59 9.75 10.25
CA ASN A 140 2.74 9.01 9.00
C ASN A 140 3.98 8.11 9.12
N ASN A 141 4.34 7.40 8.05
CA ASN A 141 5.48 6.48 8.07
C ASN A 141 6.81 7.11 8.52
N VAL A 142 7.01 8.41 8.31
CA VAL A 142 8.22 9.13 8.78
C VAL A 142 8.23 9.20 10.30
N HIS A 143 7.10 9.64 10.89
CA HIS A 143 6.96 9.75 12.34
C HIS A 143 7.04 8.40 13.04
N PHE A 144 6.42 7.34 12.45
CA PHE A 144 6.52 5.99 13.02
C PHE A 144 7.94 5.39 12.89
N ALA A 145 8.70 5.78 11.88
CA ALA A 145 10.11 5.42 11.79
C ALA A 145 10.93 6.18 12.84
N LYS A 146 10.64 7.48 13.05
CA LYS A 146 11.26 8.29 14.09
C LYS A 146 11.04 7.68 15.48
N ASP A 147 9.81 7.28 15.81
CA ASP A 147 9.49 6.64 17.10
C ASP A 147 10.42 5.44 17.41
N VAL A 148 10.78 4.65 16.39
CA VAL A 148 11.69 3.49 16.53
C VAL A 148 13.16 3.93 16.63
N PHE A 149 13.57 4.92 15.83
CA PHE A 149 14.95 5.40 15.81
C PHE A 149 15.30 6.15 17.10
N ASP A 150 14.41 7.03 17.56
CA ASP A 150 14.57 7.75 18.83
C ASP A 150 14.67 6.76 20.02
N GLU A 151 13.89 5.65 19.99
CA GLU A 151 13.98 4.63 21.04
C GLU A 151 15.29 3.84 20.97
N ILE A 152 15.85 3.58 19.79
CA ILE A 152 17.18 2.97 19.64
C ILE A 152 18.25 3.91 20.18
N GLU A 153 18.20 5.21 19.83
CA GLU A 153 19.12 6.22 20.33
C GLU A 153 19.04 6.34 21.85
N ARG A 154 17.84 6.33 22.44
CA ARG A 154 17.62 6.38 23.88
C ARG A 154 18.22 5.17 24.62
N ARG A 155 18.18 3.97 23.99
CA ARG A 155 18.73 2.73 24.60
C ARG A 155 20.23 2.61 24.46
N GLU A 156 20.83 3.29 23.50
CA GLU A 156 22.25 3.24 23.14
C GLU A 156 22.76 1.83 22.79
N THR A 157 22.30 0.81 23.56
CA THR A 157 22.61 -0.61 23.30
C THR A 157 21.32 -1.42 23.27
N CYS A 158 20.99 -1.99 22.11
CA CYS A 158 19.84 -2.89 21.94
C CYS A 158 19.94 -3.68 20.63
N VAL A 159 19.16 -4.76 20.54
CA VAL A 159 18.96 -5.48 19.29
C VAL A 159 17.59 -5.11 18.70
N ALA A 160 17.58 -4.69 17.43
CA ALA A 160 16.39 -4.52 16.63
C ALA A 160 16.11 -5.81 15.85
N LEU A 161 15.04 -6.50 16.21
CA LEU A 161 14.51 -7.66 15.50
C LEU A 161 13.43 -7.21 14.53
N VAL A 162 13.66 -7.39 13.22
CA VAL A 162 12.73 -7.02 12.15
C VAL A 162 12.12 -8.28 11.55
N LEU A 163 10.81 -8.35 11.50
CA LEU A 163 10.06 -9.52 11.10
C LEU A 163 9.03 -9.19 10.01
N ASP A 164 8.91 -10.05 9.01
CA ASP A 164 7.93 -9.92 7.89
C ASP A 164 6.99 -11.13 7.88
N ILE A 165 5.69 -10.90 7.95
CA ILE A 165 4.69 -11.98 7.91
C ILE A 165 4.54 -12.48 6.47
N GLU A 166 4.60 -13.79 6.29
CA GLU A 166 4.46 -14.42 4.98
C GLU A 166 3.03 -14.33 4.45
N ASN A 167 2.90 -13.81 3.22
CA ASN A 167 1.62 -13.80 2.50
C ASN A 167 0.43 -13.33 3.33
N PHE A 168 0.60 -12.31 4.16
CA PHE A 168 -0.30 -11.87 5.23
C PHE A 168 -1.80 -11.92 4.88
N PHE A 169 -2.27 -11.12 3.90
CA PHE A 169 -3.70 -11.08 3.52
C PHE A 169 -4.26 -12.42 3.02
N PRO A 170 -3.53 -13.19 2.18
CA PRO A 170 -4.00 -14.49 1.67
C PRO A 170 -4.01 -15.64 2.68
N THR A 171 -3.51 -15.46 3.90
CA THR A 171 -3.38 -16.54 4.89
C THR A 171 -4.26 -16.34 6.13
N LEU A 172 -4.95 -15.21 6.26
CA LEU A 172 -5.82 -14.95 7.42
C LEU A 172 -6.93 -15.98 7.55
N ASN A 173 -6.98 -16.69 8.68
CA ASN A 173 -7.96 -17.72 8.97
C ASN A 173 -9.35 -17.12 9.20
N HIS A 174 -10.36 -17.64 8.49
CA HIS A 174 -11.71 -17.08 8.55
C HIS A 174 -12.39 -17.25 9.90
N LYS A 175 -12.18 -18.39 10.59
CA LYS A 175 -12.78 -18.62 11.94
C LYS A 175 -12.21 -17.60 12.94
N LYS A 176 -10.88 -17.46 12.99
CA LYS A 176 -10.20 -16.52 13.89
C LYS A 176 -10.57 -15.07 13.58
N LEU A 177 -10.63 -14.69 12.30
CA LEU A 177 -11.08 -13.36 11.90
C LEU A 177 -12.53 -13.07 12.35
N LYS A 178 -13.44 -14.05 12.22
CA LYS A 178 -14.83 -13.90 12.64
C LYS A 178 -14.93 -13.64 14.13
N LEU A 179 -14.18 -14.38 14.96
CA LEU A 179 -14.14 -14.22 16.41
C LEU A 179 -13.56 -12.87 16.81
N ALA A 180 -12.41 -12.48 16.23
CA ALA A 180 -11.78 -11.21 16.50
C ALA A 180 -12.69 -10.02 16.12
N TRP A 181 -13.39 -10.11 14.98
CA TRP A 181 -14.34 -9.09 14.58
C TRP A 181 -15.55 -8.99 15.53
N ALA A 182 -16.09 -10.13 15.98
CA ALA A 182 -17.17 -10.16 16.97
C ALA A 182 -16.74 -9.55 18.32
N LYS A 183 -15.49 -9.84 18.77
CA LYS A 183 -14.87 -9.25 19.98
C LYS A 183 -14.86 -7.72 19.89
N ILE A 184 -14.43 -7.14 18.77
CA ILE A 184 -14.41 -5.68 18.57
C ILE A 184 -15.82 -5.05 18.59
N LEU A 185 -16.83 -5.78 18.12
CA LEU A 185 -18.21 -5.31 18.18
C LEU A 185 -18.87 -5.47 19.56
N GLY A 186 -18.22 -6.18 20.51
CA GLY A 186 -18.78 -6.53 21.81
C GLY A 186 -19.90 -7.57 21.71
N CYS A 187 -19.86 -8.45 20.70
CA CYS A 187 -20.92 -9.44 20.43
C CYS A 187 -20.39 -10.86 20.47
N LYS A 188 -21.20 -11.83 20.92
CA LYS A 188 -20.87 -13.26 20.83
C LYS A 188 -20.80 -13.74 19.38
N THR A 189 -21.65 -13.22 18.51
CA THR A 189 -21.72 -13.54 17.07
C THR A 189 -21.89 -12.28 16.25
N LEU A 190 -21.41 -12.30 15.00
CA LEU A 190 -21.57 -11.16 14.12
C LEU A 190 -23.05 -10.87 13.80
N PRO A 191 -23.54 -9.63 13.92
CA PRO A 191 -24.85 -9.20 13.43
C PRO A 191 -25.02 -9.57 11.94
N LYS A 192 -26.28 -9.75 11.49
CA LYS A 192 -26.60 -10.26 10.14
C LYS A 192 -25.94 -9.46 9.00
N ASP A 193 -25.90 -8.14 9.11
CA ASP A 193 -25.25 -7.23 8.15
C ASP A 193 -23.73 -7.38 8.17
N HIS A 194 -23.10 -7.39 9.35
CA HIS A 194 -21.67 -7.65 9.50
C HIS A 194 -21.30 -9.05 9.01
N PHE A 195 -22.12 -10.06 9.27
CA PHE A 195 -21.91 -11.41 8.80
C PHE A 195 -21.97 -11.49 7.25
N ASN A 196 -22.85 -10.70 6.61
CA ASN A 196 -22.89 -10.61 5.15
C ASN A 196 -21.61 -9.98 4.58
N LEU A 197 -21.11 -8.89 5.20
CA LEU A 197 -19.81 -8.31 4.83
C LEU A 197 -18.66 -9.30 5.05
N PHE A 198 -18.68 -10.03 6.17
CA PHE A 198 -17.70 -11.06 6.46
C PHE A 198 -17.67 -12.12 5.35
N LYS A 199 -18.83 -12.67 4.96
CA LYS A 199 -18.93 -13.62 3.84
C LYS A 199 -18.39 -13.03 2.55
N ALA A 200 -18.77 -11.79 2.21
CA ALA A 200 -18.35 -11.13 0.99
C ALA A 200 -16.86 -10.79 0.95
N SER A 201 -16.20 -10.60 2.11
CA SER A 201 -14.77 -10.36 2.20
C SER A 201 -13.92 -11.62 2.40
N THR A 202 -14.52 -12.78 2.70
CA THR A 202 -13.80 -14.05 2.93
C THR A 202 -14.09 -15.09 1.85
N ARG A 203 -15.36 -15.28 1.48
CA ARG A 203 -15.83 -16.23 0.45
C ARG A 203 -16.18 -15.51 -0.85
N PHE A 204 -15.36 -14.51 -1.21
CA PHE A 204 -15.58 -13.69 -2.40
C PHE A 204 -15.47 -14.47 -3.70
N SER A 205 -16.23 -14.07 -4.70
CA SER A 205 -16.05 -14.46 -6.10
C SER A 205 -15.28 -13.35 -6.84
N TYR A 206 -14.59 -13.73 -7.92
CA TYR A 206 -13.84 -12.77 -8.72
C TYR A 206 -13.74 -13.19 -10.19
N VAL A 207 -13.50 -12.18 -11.05
CA VAL A 207 -13.21 -12.33 -12.47
C VAL A 207 -11.83 -11.73 -12.73
N ARG A 208 -11.01 -12.39 -13.54
CA ARG A 208 -9.70 -11.87 -13.91
C ARG A 208 -9.83 -10.74 -14.91
N LEU A 209 -9.17 -9.62 -14.64
CA LEU A 209 -9.18 -8.46 -15.54
C LEU A 209 -8.64 -8.80 -16.94
N ASN A 210 -7.72 -9.75 -17.04
CA ASN A 210 -7.20 -10.19 -18.34
C ASN A 210 -8.26 -10.90 -19.17
N ASP A 211 -9.16 -11.67 -18.56
CA ASP A 211 -10.25 -12.36 -19.26
C ASP A 211 -11.27 -11.36 -19.80
N LEU A 212 -11.42 -10.21 -19.12
CA LEU A 212 -12.23 -9.09 -19.59
C LEU A 212 -11.58 -8.30 -20.74
N LYS A 213 -10.26 -8.29 -20.85
CA LYS A 213 -9.49 -7.41 -21.75
C LYS A 213 -8.67 -8.12 -22.82
N THR A 214 -8.87 -9.42 -23.03
CA THR A 214 -8.11 -10.14 -24.05
C THR A 214 -8.59 -9.80 -25.48
N LYS A 215 -7.71 -10.01 -26.47
CA LYS A 215 -8.04 -9.84 -27.90
C LYS A 215 -9.23 -10.70 -28.38
N LYS A 216 -9.50 -11.79 -27.69
CA LYS A 216 -10.69 -12.63 -27.88
C LYS A 216 -11.82 -12.28 -26.91
N GLY A 217 -11.57 -11.33 -26.01
CA GLY A 217 -12.46 -10.94 -24.95
C GLY A 217 -13.35 -9.77 -25.37
N HIS A 218 -14.26 -9.49 -24.49
CA HIS A 218 -15.40 -8.64 -24.70
C HIS A 218 -15.06 -7.15 -24.76
N PHE A 219 -13.78 -6.72 -24.49
CA PHE A 219 -13.46 -5.30 -24.39
C PHE A 219 -12.07 -4.95 -24.88
N ASP A 220 -11.99 -4.27 -26.02
CA ASP A 220 -10.79 -3.57 -26.47
C ASP A 220 -10.55 -2.35 -25.54
N GLU A 221 -9.29 -2.12 -25.15
CA GLU A 221 -8.91 -0.95 -24.34
C GLU A 221 -9.22 0.38 -25.01
N LYS A 222 -9.22 0.45 -26.35
CA LYS A 222 -9.58 1.64 -27.12
C LYS A 222 -11.07 1.92 -27.02
N GLU A 223 -11.91 0.90 -27.09
CA GLU A 223 -13.36 0.99 -26.92
C GLU A 223 -13.73 1.39 -25.51
N LEU A 224 -13.13 0.76 -24.48
CA LEU A 224 -13.29 1.16 -23.08
C LEU A 224 -12.89 2.63 -22.86
N ALA A 225 -11.85 3.12 -23.55
CA ALA A 225 -11.46 4.52 -23.49
C ALA A 225 -12.50 5.45 -24.15
N LYS A 226 -13.12 5.04 -25.27
CA LYS A 226 -14.24 5.77 -25.93
C LYS A 226 -15.47 5.76 -25.03
N HIS A 227 -15.88 4.60 -24.48
CA HIS A 227 -17.01 4.49 -23.54
C HIS A 227 -16.81 5.37 -22.32
N LYS A 228 -15.59 5.39 -21.76
CA LYS A 228 -15.25 6.26 -20.63
C LYS A 228 -15.37 7.76 -20.94
N LYS A 229 -15.04 8.19 -22.15
CA LYS A 229 -15.27 9.58 -22.59
C LYS A 229 -16.76 9.93 -22.62
N ASN A 230 -17.62 8.95 -22.90
CA ASN A 230 -19.07 9.08 -22.96
C ASN A 230 -19.76 8.75 -21.61
N GLY A 231 -18.98 8.66 -20.52
CA GLY A 231 -19.50 8.43 -19.16
C GLY A 231 -19.82 6.99 -18.81
N LYS A 232 -19.64 6.03 -19.72
CA LYS A 232 -19.76 4.60 -19.40
C LYS A 232 -18.47 4.10 -18.74
N HIS A 233 -18.56 3.73 -17.47
CA HIS A 233 -17.45 3.18 -16.67
C HIS A 233 -17.67 1.70 -16.31
N THR A 234 -18.42 0.98 -17.12
CA THR A 234 -18.79 -0.42 -16.90
C THR A 234 -18.24 -1.30 -18.02
N PHE A 235 -17.99 -2.58 -17.71
CA PHE A 235 -17.64 -3.61 -18.70
C PHE A 235 -18.88 -4.16 -19.39
N PHE A 236 -20.01 -4.21 -18.69
CA PHE A 236 -21.27 -4.76 -19.19
C PHE A 236 -22.38 -3.73 -19.03
N GLU A 237 -23.41 -3.79 -19.82
CA GLU A 237 -24.57 -2.93 -19.70
C GLU A 237 -25.47 -3.33 -18.52
N ASN A 238 -25.56 -4.65 -18.28
CA ASN A 238 -26.34 -5.20 -17.17
C ASN A 238 -25.78 -6.57 -16.71
N ILE A 239 -26.32 -7.08 -15.61
CA ILE A 239 -25.88 -8.35 -15.00
C ILE A 239 -26.21 -9.55 -15.89
N LYS A 240 -27.28 -9.50 -16.69
CA LYS A 240 -27.67 -10.61 -17.59
C LYS A 240 -26.60 -10.82 -18.67
N GLU A 241 -26.04 -9.72 -19.19
CA GLU A 241 -24.93 -9.76 -20.14
C GLU A 241 -23.67 -10.40 -19.53
N LEU A 242 -23.34 -10.08 -18.28
CA LEU A 242 -22.27 -10.78 -17.55
C LEU A 242 -22.54 -12.26 -17.40
N LEU A 243 -23.76 -12.65 -17.00
CA LEU A 243 -24.13 -14.06 -16.80
C LEU A 243 -24.19 -14.82 -18.14
N GLY A 244 -24.61 -14.19 -19.22
CA GLY A 244 -24.61 -14.76 -20.57
C GLY A 244 -23.22 -14.79 -21.23
N SER A 245 -22.23 -14.10 -20.65
CA SER A 245 -20.87 -14.14 -21.15
C SER A 245 -20.18 -15.46 -20.75
N LYS A 246 -19.25 -15.94 -21.59
CA LYS A 246 -18.41 -17.13 -21.27
C LYS A 246 -17.28 -16.83 -20.27
N ILE A 247 -17.41 -15.78 -19.47
CA ILE A 247 -16.38 -15.37 -18.52
C ILE A 247 -16.47 -16.22 -17.27
N ILE A 248 -15.34 -16.82 -16.88
CA ILE A 248 -15.26 -17.68 -15.70
C ILE A 248 -15.26 -16.83 -14.43
N VAL A 249 -16.22 -17.12 -13.55
CA VAL A 249 -16.30 -16.56 -12.21
C VAL A 249 -15.63 -17.53 -11.23
N HIS A 250 -14.48 -17.10 -10.69
CA HIS A 250 -13.74 -17.86 -9.69
C HIS A 250 -14.29 -17.58 -8.28
N LYS A 251 -14.07 -18.50 -7.35
CA LYS A 251 -14.39 -18.32 -5.92
C LYS A 251 -13.14 -18.48 -5.07
N ASN A 252 -13.04 -17.74 -3.96
CA ASN A 252 -12.02 -18.00 -2.96
C ASN A 252 -12.36 -19.29 -2.20
N GLN A 253 -11.57 -20.33 -2.43
CA GLN A 253 -11.68 -21.64 -1.79
C GLN A 253 -10.33 -22.06 -1.21
N LYS A 254 -9.45 -21.06 -0.91
CA LYS A 254 -8.12 -21.33 -0.39
C LYS A 254 -8.22 -21.94 1.00
N LEU A 255 -7.49 -23.01 1.20
CA LEU A 255 -7.37 -23.72 2.48
C LEU A 255 -5.94 -23.58 3.02
N ASN A 256 -5.80 -23.57 4.34
CA ASN A 256 -4.52 -23.72 5.03
C ASN A 256 -4.16 -25.24 5.16
N GLU A 257 -3.03 -25.51 5.82
CA GLU A 257 -2.57 -26.89 6.07
C GLU A 257 -3.56 -27.69 6.95
N LYS A 258 -4.34 -27.00 7.79
CA LYS A 258 -5.40 -27.60 8.63
C LYS A 258 -6.75 -27.76 7.89
N LYS A 259 -6.76 -27.60 6.57
CA LYS A 259 -7.96 -27.64 5.70
C LYS A 259 -9.04 -26.61 6.10
N GLU A 260 -8.64 -25.48 6.69
CA GLU A 260 -9.55 -24.38 7.04
C GLU A 260 -9.51 -23.28 5.96
N LEU A 261 -10.65 -22.64 5.72
CA LEU A 261 -10.75 -21.54 4.76
C LEU A 261 -9.94 -20.32 5.24
N VAL A 262 -9.14 -19.78 4.33
CA VAL A 262 -8.25 -18.64 4.59
C VAL A 262 -8.30 -17.59 3.48
N GLY A 263 -7.82 -16.41 3.81
CA GLY A 263 -7.55 -15.32 2.88
C GLY A 263 -8.67 -14.29 2.75
N ILE A 264 -8.23 -13.05 2.72
CA ILE A 264 -9.07 -11.89 2.39
C ILE A 264 -8.47 -11.12 1.21
N PRO A 265 -9.28 -10.40 0.42
CA PRO A 265 -8.77 -9.72 -0.78
C PRO A 265 -7.92 -8.51 -0.43
N GLN A 266 -6.73 -8.40 -1.01
CA GLN A 266 -5.94 -7.18 -0.94
C GLN A 266 -6.53 -6.15 -1.92
N GLY A 267 -7.01 -5.02 -1.40
CA GLY A 267 -7.51 -3.89 -2.19
C GLY A 267 -8.94 -3.46 -1.90
N LEU A 268 -9.69 -4.18 -1.07
CA LEU A 268 -10.97 -3.71 -0.54
C LEU A 268 -10.75 -2.64 0.53
N PRO A 269 -11.66 -1.67 0.66
CA PRO A 269 -11.56 -0.64 1.70
C PRO A 269 -11.55 -1.16 3.13
N ILE A 270 -12.10 -2.35 3.37
CA ILE A 270 -12.21 -2.98 4.69
C ILE A 270 -10.98 -3.84 5.05
N SER A 271 -10.24 -4.35 4.08
CA SER A 271 -9.23 -5.39 4.30
C SER A 271 -8.13 -5.00 5.27
N ALA A 272 -7.67 -3.75 5.21
CA ALA A 272 -6.62 -3.25 6.09
C ALA A 272 -7.04 -3.25 7.58
N LEU A 273 -8.29 -2.85 7.85
CA LEU A 273 -8.85 -2.89 9.21
C LEU A 273 -9.05 -4.33 9.69
N LEU A 274 -9.57 -5.21 8.81
CA LEU A 274 -9.74 -6.63 9.16
C LEU A 274 -8.41 -7.31 9.48
N ALA A 275 -7.34 -6.96 8.76
CA ALA A 275 -6.00 -7.45 9.05
C ALA A 275 -5.50 -6.97 10.43
N ASN A 276 -5.74 -5.71 10.81
CA ASN A 276 -5.41 -5.22 12.13
C ASN A 276 -6.23 -5.92 13.24
N ILE A 277 -7.53 -6.10 13.01
CA ILE A 277 -8.42 -6.82 13.95
C ILE A 277 -7.95 -8.28 14.15
N TYR A 278 -7.52 -8.93 13.07
CA TYR A 278 -7.01 -10.31 13.15
C TYR A 278 -5.79 -10.44 14.05
N MET A 279 -4.89 -9.47 14.00
CA MET A 279 -3.63 -9.46 14.75
C MET A 279 -3.78 -9.13 16.23
N LEU A 280 -4.95 -8.71 16.70
CA LEU A 280 -5.12 -8.21 18.08
C LEU A 280 -4.67 -9.20 19.15
N ALA A 281 -5.02 -10.47 19.02
CA ALA A 281 -4.64 -11.48 20.01
C ALA A 281 -3.11 -11.64 20.11
N PHE A 282 -2.42 -11.56 18.96
CA PHE A 282 -0.96 -11.56 18.92
C PHE A 282 -0.38 -10.28 19.54
N ASP A 283 -0.91 -9.10 19.17
CA ASP A 283 -0.45 -7.82 19.71
C ASP A 283 -0.61 -7.77 21.24
N GLU A 284 -1.76 -8.25 21.75
CA GLU A 284 -2.05 -8.35 23.20
C GLU A 284 -1.05 -9.27 23.91
N ALA A 285 -0.75 -10.44 23.33
CA ALA A 285 0.21 -11.38 23.90
C ALA A 285 1.63 -10.79 23.98
N ILE A 286 2.07 -10.12 22.90
CA ILE A 286 3.39 -9.47 22.87
C ILE A 286 3.48 -8.36 23.93
N ILE A 287 2.45 -7.52 24.07
CA ILE A 287 2.44 -6.45 25.08
C ILE A 287 2.47 -7.04 26.50
N ASN A 288 1.60 -7.99 26.79
CA ASN A 288 1.46 -8.54 28.13
C ASN A 288 2.69 -9.33 28.60
N GLU A 289 3.31 -10.08 27.70
CA GLU A 289 4.45 -10.93 28.07
C GLU A 289 5.78 -10.23 27.84
N LEU A 290 6.01 -9.65 26.68
CA LEU A 290 7.32 -9.12 26.34
C LEU A 290 7.50 -7.65 26.77
N THR A 291 6.55 -6.77 26.46
CA THR A 291 6.73 -5.35 26.79
C THR A 291 6.68 -5.10 28.29
N LEU A 292 5.72 -5.70 29.00
CA LEU A 292 5.55 -5.48 30.44
C LEU A 292 6.58 -6.21 31.30
N LYS A 293 7.10 -7.37 30.87
CA LYS A 293 7.98 -8.21 31.71
C LYS A 293 9.45 -8.20 31.29
N HIS A 294 9.75 -7.86 30.04
CA HIS A 294 11.10 -8.01 29.48
C HIS A 294 11.69 -6.72 28.91
N ASP A 295 11.09 -5.57 29.17
CA ASP A 295 11.52 -4.25 28.64
C ASP A 295 11.65 -4.25 27.11
N VAL A 296 10.67 -4.83 26.44
CA VAL A 296 10.62 -4.88 24.99
C VAL A 296 9.83 -3.70 24.44
N PHE A 297 10.42 -2.96 23.50
CA PHE A 297 9.69 -1.99 22.70
C PHE A 297 9.15 -2.68 21.46
N TYR A 298 7.84 -2.62 21.24
CA TYR A 298 7.14 -3.28 20.15
C TYR A 298 6.40 -2.31 19.26
N ARG A 299 6.57 -2.41 17.95
CA ARG A 299 5.80 -1.66 16.96
C ARG A 299 5.43 -2.55 15.77
N ARG A 300 4.18 -2.45 15.33
CA ARG A 300 3.69 -3.17 14.15
C ARG A 300 3.07 -2.22 13.12
N TYR A 301 3.58 -2.26 11.91
CA TYR A 301 3.03 -1.54 10.75
C TYR A 301 2.51 -2.54 9.72
N SER A 302 1.26 -3.00 9.85
CA SER A 302 0.63 -4.05 9.01
C SER A 302 1.31 -5.41 9.20
N ASP A 303 2.03 -5.88 8.20
CA ASP A 303 2.85 -7.09 8.17
C ASP A 303 4.30 -6.86 8.60
N ASP A 304 4.75 -5.61 8.69
CA ASP A 304 6.09 -5.27 9.18
C ASP A 304 6.07 -5.14 10.72
N ILE A 305 6.85 -5.93 11.41
CA ILE A 305 7.02 -5.94 12.86
C ILE A 305 8.46 -5.52 13.19
N VAL A 306 8.61 -4.65 14.18
CA VAL A 306 9.91 -4.30 14.78
C VAL A 306 9.82 -4.44 16.29
N VAL A 307 10.84 -5.07 16.85
CA VAL A 307 10.99 -5.32 18.29
C VAL A 307 12.39 -4.87 18.70
N LEU A 308 12.48 -4.01 19.73
CA LEU A 308 13.76 -3.65 20.32
C LEU A 308 13.87 -4.33 21.68
N CYS A 309 14.98 -5.00 21.92
CA CYS A 309 15.20 -5.79 23.13
C CYS A 309 16.66 -5.76 23.58
N PRO A 310 16.95 -6.10 24.85
CA PRO A 310 18.32 -6.36 25.31
C PRO A 310 18.94 -7.54 24.56
N GLU A 311 20.24 -7.46 24.27
CA GLU A 311 20.97 -8.47 23.49
C GLU A 311 20.89 -9.87 24.12
N ASN A 312 21.02 -9.96 25.44
CA ASN A 312 20.99 -11.22 26.18
C ASN A 312 19.61 -11.93 26.21
N LYS A 313 18.55 -11.28 25.75
CA LYS A 313 17.17 -11.83 25.73
C LYS A 313 16.65 -12.14 24.33
N ILE A 314 17.44 -11.91 23.29
CA ILE A 314 16.97 -11.96 21.89
C ILE A 314 16.37 -13.33 21.53
N ASP A 315 17.00 -14.42 21.90
CA ASP A 315 16.55 -15.77 21.51
C ASP A 315 15.23 -16.15 22.22
N ILE A 316 15.07 -15.79 23.49
CA ILE A 316 13.83 -16.01 24.23
C ILE A 316 12.69 -15.20 23.60
N ILE A 317 12.95 -13.94 23.27
CA ILE A 317 11.97 -13.04 22.67
C ILE A 317 11.59 -13.49 21.27
N GLU A 318 12.57 -13.85 20.45
CA GLU A 318 12.32 -14.35 19.10
C GLU A 318 11.46 -15.63 19.11
N ASN A 319 11.83 -16.62 19.94
CA ASN A 319 11.09 -17.87 20.07
C ASN A 319 9.64 -17.61 20.51
N TYR A 320 9.42 -16.76 21.52
CA TYR A 320 8.09 -16.39 21.95
C TYR A 320 7.24 -15.76 20.82
N ILE A 321 7.84 -14.86 20.05
CA ILE A 321 7.15 -14.22 18.89
C ILE A 321 6.79 -15.27 17.83
N PHE A 322 7.69 -16.23 17.56
CA PHE A 322 7.42 -17.30 16.59
C PHE A 322 6.30 -18.24 17.07
N ASP A 323 6.22 -18.53 18.36
CA ASP A 323 5.16 -19.35 18.94
C ASP A 323 3.80 -18.63 18.89
N GLU A 324 3.76 -17.35 19.29
CA GLU A 324 2.53 -16.58 19.30
C GLU A 324 1.95 -16.35 17.89
N ILE A 325 2.80 -16.12 16.89
CA ILE A 325 2.35 -15.95 15.51
C ILE A 325 1.75 -17.25 14.93
N GLN A 326 2.28 -18.40 15.33
CA GLN A 326 1.73 -19.71 14.95
C GLN A 326 0.36 -19.98 15.60
N LYS A 327 0.14 -19.51 16.84
CA LYS A 327 -1.19 -19.63 17.50
C LYS A 327 -2.30 -18.94 16.73
N ILE A 328 -1.97 -17.92 15.93
CA ILE A 328 -2.91 -17.26 15.04
C ILE A 328 -2.84 -17.74 13.59
N ASP A 329 -2.28 -18.91 13.32
CA ASP A 329 -2.13 -19.55 11.99
C ASP A 329 -1.40 -18.68 10.96
N LEU A 330 -0.43 -17.88 11.39
CA LEU A 330 0.46 -17.12 10.51
C LEU A 330 1.90 -17.63 10.62
N LYS A 331 2.72 -17.27 9.64
CA LYS A 331 4.14 -17.62 9.59
C LYS A 331 4.99 -16.38 9.36
N ILE A 332 6.09 -16.27 10.07
CA ILE A 332 7.13 -15.27 9.84
C ILE A 332 8.13 -15.82 8.83
N SER A 333 8.59 -14.97 7.93
CA SER A 333 9.61 -15.31 6.94
C SER A 333 10.99 -15.30 7.60
N LYS A 334 11.52 -16.49 7.93
CA LYS A 334 12.87 -16.63 8.50
C LYS A 334 13.95 -16.01 7.62
N GLU A 335 13.84 -16.15 6.29
CA GLU A 335 14.78 -15.57 5.31
C GLU A 335 14.80 -14.03 5.29
N LYS A 336 13.75 -13.38 5.81
CA LYS A 336 13.62 -11.93 5.86
C LYS A 336 13.71 -11.37 7.27
N THR A 337 13.85 -12.22 8.26
CA THR A 337 14.11 -11.80 9.63
C THR A 337 15.52 -11.22 9.69
N GLU A 338 15.63 -9.99 10.17
CA GLU A 338 16.91 -9.29 10.33
C GLU A 338 17.10 -8.97 11.82
N LYS A 339 18.30 -9.26 12.34
CA LYS A 339 18.74 -8.94 13.70
C LYS A 339 19.85 -7.89 13.58
N ILE A 340 19.61 -6.68 14.06
CA ILE A 340 20.56 -5.58 14.00
C ILE A 340 20.89 -5.14 15.43
N LEU A 341 22.13 -5.35 15.85
CA LEU A 341 22.66 -4.83 17.09
C LEU A 341 23.04 -3.38 16.92
N PHE A 342 22.56 -2.53 17.81
CA PHE A 342 23.04 -1.16 17.98
C PHE A 342 23.87 -1.09 19.24
N LYS A 343 25.00 -0.41 19.18
CA LYS A 343 25.86 -0.11 20.35
C LYS A 343 26.70 1.13 20.06
N VAL A 344 27.06 1.83 21.12
CA VAL A 344 28.02 2.94 21.04
C VAL A 344 29.42 2.36 20.85
N ASP A 345 30.12 2.81 19.82
CA ASP A 345 31.47 2.45 19.48
C ASP A 345 32.17 3.67 18.84
N ASP A 346 33.37 4.04 19.35
CA ASP A 346 34.06 5.28 18.99
C ASP A 346 33.18 6.54 19.14
N ASP A 347 32.50 6.68 20.25
CA ASP A 347 31.58 7.78 20.59
C ASP A 347 30.42 7.97 19.61
N LYS A 348 30.09 6.94 18.82
CA LYS A 348 28.99 6.95 17.85
C LYS A 348 28.13 5.71 18.02
N LEU A 349 26.83 5.89 17.92
CA LEU A 349 25.90 4.78 17.82
C LEU A 349 26.08 4.11 16.44
N LYS A 350 26.51 2.86 16.42
CA LYS A 350 26.74 2.08 15.19
C LYS A 350 25.79 0.89 15.10
N SER A 351 25.57 0.41 13.89
CA SER A 351 24.71 -0.75 13.61
C SER A 351 25.50 -1.94 13.09
N TYR A 352 25.21 -3.12 13.62
CA TYR A 352 25.84 -4.38 13.29
C TYR A 352 24.77 -5.43 12.98
N LYS A 353 24.84 -6.07 11.82
CA LYS A 353 24.00 -7.23 11.55
C LYS A 353 24.54 -8.45 12.27
N ILE A 354 23.70 -9.13 13.03
CA ILE A 354 24.01 -10.42 13.65
C ILE A 354 23.81 -11.52 12.59
N ASP A 355 24.87 -12.25 12.25
CA ASP A 355 24.87 -13.38 11.33
C ASP A 355 25.56 -14.59 11.99
N GLY A 356 24.79 -15.39 12.72
CA GLY A 356 25.29 -16.40 13.64
C GLY A 356 26.12 -15.76 14.75
N VAL A 357 27.42 -16.14 14.84
CA VAL A 357 28.37 -15.56 15.79
C VAL A 357 29.08 -14.31 15.28
N ASN A 358 28.89 -13.93 14.02
CA ASN A 358 29.58 -12.81 13.39
C ASN A 358 28.75 -11.53 13.47
N LEU A 359 29.43 -10.41 13.71
CA LEU A 359 28.87 -9.06 13.62
C LEU A 359 29.38 -8.37 12.36
N ILE A 360 28.47 -8.02 11.44
CA ILE A 360 28.81 -7.31 10.21
C ILE A 360 28.48 -5.85 10.42
N GLU A 361 29.51 -5.02 10.51
CA GLU A 361 29.40 -3.58 10.75
C GLU A 361 28.71 -2.85 9.61
N ASN A 362 28.08 -1.73 9.92
CA ASN A 362 27.52 -0.78 8.98
C ASN A 362 26.39 -1.33 8.09
N ILE A 363 25.61 -2.26 8.63
CA ILE A 363 24.38 -2.77 8.02
C ILE A 363 23.17 -2.07 8.68
N PRO A 364 22.37 -1.28 7.94
CA PRO A 364 21.32 -0.48 8.54
C PRO A 364 20.08 -1.29 8.92
N LEU A 365 19.37 -0.81 9.93
CA LEU A 365 17.99 -1.17 10.15
C LEU A 365 17.12 -0.62 9.00
N ASN A 366 16.43 -1.51 8.31
CA ASN A 366 15.54 -1.18 7.21
C ASN A 366 14.08 -1.06 7.68
N TYR A 367 13.60 0.12 8.01
CA TYR A 367 12.23 0.30 8.51
C TYR A 367 11.46 1.40 7.77
N LEU A 368 10.20 1.14 7.40
CA LEU A 368 9.23 2.05 6.76
C LEU A 368 9.76 2.93 5.61
N GLY A 369 10.79 2.44 4.91
CA GLY A 369 11.35 3.13 3.73
C GLY A 369 12.61 3.92 4.01
N PHE A 370 13.17 3.79 5.20
CA PHE A 370 14.43 4.38 5.63
C PHE A 370 15.49 3.30 5.93
N GLU A 371 16.74 3.71 5.94
CA GLU A 371 17.94 2.98 6.34
C GLU A 371 18.55 3.74 7.52
N PHE A 372 18.52 3.16 8.74
CA PHE A 372 19.04 3.75 9.96
C PHE A 372 20.31 3.03 10.40
N TYR A 373 21.40 3.76 10.52
CA TYR A 373 22.74 3.26 10.87
C TYR A 373 23.16 3.55 12.33
N GLY A 374 22.27 4.16 13.11
CA GLY A 374 22.58 4.76 14.40
C GLY A 374 23.06 6.19 14.24
N TYR A 375 24.23 6.40 13.67
CA TYR A 375 24.83 7.73 13.45
C TYR A 375 24.27 8.52 12.26
N GLN A 376 23.47 7.91 11.40
CA GLN A 376 22.82 8.57 10.25
C GLN A 376 21.55 7.86 9.81
N THR A 377 20.64 8.64 9.21
CA THR A 377 19.39 8.15 8.61
C THR A 377 19.34 8.49 7.12
N LEU A 378 19.05 7.50 6.28
CA LEU A 378 18.93 7.66 4.83
C LEU A 378 17.58 7.15 4.32
N ILE A 379 17.12 7.68 3.18
CA ILE A 379 16.04 7.05 2.43
C ILE A 379 16.57 5.76 1.79
N LYS A 380 15.82 4.71 1.91
CA LYS A 380 16.16 3.39 1.35
C LYS A 380 16.55 3.50 -0.12
N SER A 381 17.75 3.03 -0.45
CA SER A 381 18.38 3.13 -1.76
C SER A 381 17.48 2.64 -2.91
N LYS A 382 16.64 1.63 -2.65
CA LYS A 382 15.65 1.12 -3.58
C LYS A 382 14.59 2.17 -3.96
N ASN A 383 14.15 3.00 -3.02
CA ASN A 383 13.12 4.03 -3.23
C ASN A 383 13.68 5.18 -4.08
N LEU A 384 14.94 5.56 -3.84
CA LEU A 384 15.65 6.53 -4.65
C LEU A 384 15.86 6.02 -6.09
N ALA A 385 16.30 4.79 -6.25
CA ALA A 385 16.46 4.16 -7.55
C ALA A 385 15.14 4.10 -8.32
N GLN A 386 14.01 3.85 -7.63
CA GLN A 386 12.69 3.89 -8.24
C GLN A 386 12.31 5.29 -8.70
N PHE A 387 12.53 6.32 -7.89
CA PHE A 387 12.28 7.72 -8.27
C PHE A 387 13.03 8.11 -9.56
N TYR A 388 14.32 7.81 -9.65
CA TYR A 388 15.11 8.12 -10.84
C TYR A 388 14.69 7.30 -12.06
N ARG A 389 14.32 6.03 -11.91
CA ARG A 389 13.77 5.21 -13.00
C ARG A 389 12.44 5.77 -13.53
N GLU A 390 11.54 6.16 -12.63
CA GLU A 390 10.25 6.76 -13.00
C GLU A 390 10.42 8.08 -13.71
N MET A 391 11.35 8.91 -13.25
CA MET A 391 11.73 10.18 -13.89
C MET A 391 12.24 9.97 -15.30
N LYS A 392 13.26 9.11 -15.49
CA LYS A 392 13.79 8.76 -16.81
C LYS A 392 12.74 8.16 -17.73
N GLY A 393 11.91 7.25 -17.20
CA GLY A 393 10.80 6.64 -17.92
C GLY A 393 9.73 7.65 -18.34
N ALA A 394 9.45 8.65 -17.52
CA ALA A 394 8.50 9.72 -17.86
C ALA A 394 9.02 10.61 -19.00
N VAL A 395 10.31 10.95 -19.01
CA VAL A 395 10.94 11.68 -20.12
C VAL A 395 10.86 10.86 -21.41
N LYS A 396 11.23 9.57 -21.37
CA LYS A 396 11.15 8.67 -22.54
C LYS A 396 9.73 8.54 -23.09
N ARG A 397 8.71 8.42 -22.23
CA ARG A 397 7.31 8.39 -22.67
C ARG A 397 6.85 9.69 -23.31
N LYS A 398 7.37 10.83 -22.83
CA LYS A 398 7.09 12.13 -23.45
C LYS A 398 7.71 12.26 -24.84
N HIS A 399 8.96 11.84 -24.99
CA HIS A 399 9.62 11.80 -26.29
C HIS A 399 8.86 10.93 -27.30
N LYS A 400 8.55 9.66 -26.95
CA LYS A 400 7.74 8.79 -27.82
C LYS A 400 6.40 9.39 -28.23
N ARG A 401 5.75 10.16 -27.33
CA ARG A 401 4.50 10.83 -27.66
C ARG A 401 4.70 11.98 -28.65
N VAL A 402 5.79 12.74 -28.53
CA VAL A 402 6.14 13.80 -29.47
C VAL A 402 6.39 13.21 -30.85
N GLU A 403 7.19 12.16 -30.95
CA GLU A 403 7.46 11.47 -32.22
C GLU A 403 6.16 10.92 -32.85
N SER A 404 5.33 10.23 -32.09
CA SER A 404 4.04 9.74 -32.57
C SER A 404 3.08 10.86 -33.04
N ILE A 405 3.17 12.07 -32.50
CA ILE A 405 2.40 13.24 -32.97
C ILE A 405 2.98 13.77 -34.26
N LYS A 406 4.31 13.88 -34.37
CA LYS A 406 5.00 14.29 -35.59
C LYS A 406 4.63 13.38 -36.77
N GLU A 407 4.81 12.09 -36.58
CA GLU A 407 4.48 11.07 -37.60
C GLU A 407 3.01 11.13 -38.02
N LYS A 408 2.09 11.18 -37.03
CA LYS A 408 0.64 11.13 -37.31
C LYS A 408 0.13 12.35 -38.06
N PHE A 409 0.70 13.52 -37.84
CA PHE A 409 0.25 14.78 -38.40
C PHE A 409 1.25 15.38 -39.40
N LEU A 410 2.29 14.63 -39.77
CA LEU A 410 3.34 15.06 -40.73
C LEU A 410 3.94 16.43 -40.35
N LEU A 411 4.24 16.61 -39.06
CA LEU A 411 4.71 17.88 -38.52
C LEU A 411 6.23 17.84 -38.32
N ASP A 412 6.91 18.86 -38.75
CA ASP A 412 8.34 19.06 -38.42
C ASP A 412 8.53 19.30 -36.92
N ASN A 413 7.57 19.97 -36.30
CA ASN A 413 7.57 20.32 -34.89
C ASN A 413 6.28 19.87 -34.19
N ALA A 414 6.43 19.38 -32.95
CA ALA A 414 5.30 19.05 -32.09
C ALA A 414 5.49 19.62 -30.66
N PRO A 415 4.42 19.95 -29.93
CA PRO A 415 4.52 20.57 -28.62
C PRO A 415 5.08 19.63 -27.55
N LEU A 416 6.10 20.10 -26.83
CA LEU A 416 6.65 19.41 -25.65
C LEU A 416 6.21 20.09 -24.35
N PHE A 417 5.30 19.47 -23.65
CA PHE A 417 4.83 19.96 -22.33
C PHE A 417 5.81 19.55 -21.21
N LYS A 418 6.84 20.36 -20.95
CA LYS A 418 7.82 20.15 -19.87
C LYS A 418 7.21 20.39 -18.48
N ARG A 419 6.18 21.25 -18.36
CA ARG A 419 5.55 21.64 -17.10
C ARG A 419 5.17 20.44 -16.21
N LYS A 420 4.63 19.35 -16.80
CA LYS A 420 4.29 18.14 -16.06
C LYS A 420 5.53 17.41 -15.53
N LEU A 421 6.63 17.36 -16.29
CA LEU A 421 7.90 16.74 -15.85
C LEU A 421 8.49 17.52 -14.67
N TYR A 422 8.57 18.85 -14.79
CA TYR A 422 9.07 19.70 -13.72
C TYR A 422 8.20 19.61 -12.45
N ARG A 423 6.88 19.59 -12.61
CA ARG A 423 5.97 19.43 -11.48
C ARG A 423 6.17 18.11 -10.73
N LEU A 424 6.47 17.02 -11.42
CA LEU A 424 6.60 15.68 -10.80
C LEU A 424 8.01 15.38 -10.29
N TYR A 425 9.05 15.90 -10.95
CA TYR A 425 10.43 15.44 -10.74
C TYR A 425 11.43 16.56 -10.46
N SER A 426 10.98 17.77 -10.15
CA SER A 426 11.89 18.86 -9.79
C SER A 426 11.43 19.63 -8.55
N TYR A 427 12.33 20.47 -8.03
CA TYR A 427 12.05 21.39 -6.91
C TYR A 427 10.88 22.35 -7.21
N LYS A 428 10.62 22.70 -8.49
CA LYS A 428 9.50 23.53 -8.92
C LYS A 428 8.13 22.92 -8.56
N GLY A 429 8.07 21.61 -8.35
CA GLY A 429 6.87 20.89 -7.93
C GLY A 429 6.86 20.49 -6.45
N ALA A 430 7.83 20.89 -5.65
CA ALA A 430 7.89 20.52 -4.24
C ALA A 430 6.88 21.29 -3.36
N LYS A 431 6.52 22.52 -3.74
CA LYS A 431 5.56 23.34 -2.99
C LYS A 431 4.11 22.85 -3.16
N SER A 432 3.36 22.88 -2.06
CA SER A 432 1.90 22.65 -2.08
C SER A 432 1.21 23.90 -2.62
N ARG A 433 0.25 23.71 -3.52
CA ARG A 433 -0.55 24.80 -4.09
C ARG A 433 -1.89 24.28 -4.57
N GLU A 434 -2.82 25.16 -4.76
CA GLU A 434 -4.07 24.86 -5.46
C GLU A 434 -3.86 24.90 -6.97
N ILE A 435 -4.44 23.96 -7.66
CA ILE A 435 -4.38 23.87 -9.11
C ILE A 435 -5.78 23.67 -9.67
N PRO A 436 -6.13 24.32 -10.78
CA PRO A 436 -7.42 24.11 -11.40
C PRO A 436 -7.56 22.66 -11.89
N ALA A 437 -8.68 22.07 -11.62
CA ALA A 437 -9.07 20.73 -12.04
C ALA A 437 -10.48 20.76 -12.63
N LYS A 438 -10.71 19.91 -13.61
CA LYS A 438 -12.03 19.74 -14.24
C LYS A 438 -12.57 18.36 -13.88
N ARG A 439 -13.85 18.31 -13.56
CA ARG A 439 -14.58 17.07 -13.33
C ARG A 439 -15.80 17.04 -14.21
N THR A 440 -15.89 16.06 -15.07
CA THR A 440 -17.07 15.83 -15.90
C THR A 440 -17.90 14.71 -15.28
N GLU A 441 -19.15 15.03 -15.00
CA GLU A 441 -20.17 14.08 -14.54
C GLU A 441 -21.22 13.92 -15.65
N PHE A 442 -21.68 12.70 -15.85
CA PHE A 442 -22.76 12.42 -16.78
C PHE A 442 -24.07 12.26 -15.97
N ILE A 443 -24.99 13.19 -16.17
CA ILE A 443 -26.30 13.20 -15.51
C ILE A 443 -27.34 13.12 -16.60
N LYS A 444 -28.18 12.08 -16.58
CA LYS A 444 -29.23 11.85 -17.61
C LYS A 444 -28.68 11.93 -19.05
N GLY A 445 -27.51 11.34 -19.31
CA GLY A 445 -26.87 11.33 -20.63
C GLY A 445 -26.14 12.61 -21.02
N LYS A 446 -26.29 13.72 -20.30
CA LYS A 446 -25.60 14.99 -20.57
C LYS A 446 -24.30 15.11 -19.78
N ALA A 447 -23.23 15.53 -20.46
CA ALA A 447 -21.92 15.76 -19.84
C ALA A 447 -21.89 17.15 -19.18
N ILE A 448 -21.84 17.21 -17.87
CA ILE A 448 -21.71 18.46 -17.09
C ILE A 448 -20.26 18.54 -16.56
N THR A 449 -19.51 19.53 -17.03
CA THR A 449 -18.13 19.76 -16.57
C THR A 449 -18.09 20.89 -15.56
N LYS A 450 -17.68 20.57 -14.33
CA LYS A 450 -17.41 21.53 -13.26
C LYS A 450 -15.92 21.77 -13.13
N THR A 451 -15.53 23.04 -13.05
CA THR A 451 -14.17 23.44 -12.68
C THR A 451 -14.10 23.65 -11.18
N PHE A 452 -13.05 23.17 -10.55
CA PHE A 452 -12.81 23.33 -9.12
C PHE A 452 -11.30 23.40 -8.84
N GLU A 453 -10.94 23.95 -7.70
CA GLU A 453 -9.57 23.94 -7.26
C GLU A 453 -9.24 22.66 -6.49
N ARG A 454 -8.12 22.05 -6.86
CA ARG A 454 -7.60 20.84 -6.21
C ARG A 454 -6.27 21.13 -5.57
N LYS A 455 -6.14 20.85 -4.30
CA LYS A 455 -4.87 20.93 -3.58
C LYS A 455 -3.85 19.96 -4.16
N PHE A 456 -2.80 20.48 -4.77
CA PHE A 456 -1.61 19.71 -5.14
C PHE A 456 -0.66 19.70 -3.94
N ARG A 457 -0.43 18.52 -3.39
CA ARG A 457 0.34 18.35 -2.14
C ARG A 457 1.86 18.32 -2.33
N GLY A 458 2.37 18.60 -3.52
CA GLY A 458 3.78 18.48 -3.87
C GLY A 458 4.12 17.13 -4.50
N ASN A 459 5.41 16.95 -4.80
CA ASN A 459 5.97 15.74 -5.40
C ASN A 459 6.84 14.96 -4.40
N TYR A 460 7.63 13.99 -4.89
CA TYR A 460 8.53 13.18 -4.06
C TYR A 460 9.59 14.01 -3.33
N LEU A 461 10.09 15.11 -3.93
CA LEU A 461 11.06 15.98 -3.25
C LEU A 461 10.47 16.61 -1.99
N ARG A 462 9.19 16.97 -2.02
CA ARG A 462 8.51 17.47 -0.81
C ARG A 462 8.49 16.43 0.30
N TYR A 463 8.22 15.17 -0.06
CA TYR A 463 8.28 14.08 0.91
C TYR A 463 9.69 13.97 1.51
N VAL A 464 10.73 14.01 0.66
CA VAL A 464 12.13 13.94 1.10
C VAL A 464 12.52 15.10 2.00
N TYR A 465 12.12 16.33 1.64
CA TYR A 465 12.42 17.51 2.48
C TYR A 465 11.76 17.41 3.84
N ARG A 466 10.47 17.04 3.88
CA ARG A 466 9.77 16.83 5.13
C ARG A 466 10.35 15.67 5.95
N ALA A 467 10.71 14.58 5.32
CA ALA A 467 11.34 13.45 6.02
C ALA A 467 12.69 13.85 6.63
N SER A 468 13.48 14.68 5.93
CA SER A 468 14.72 15.23 6.46
C SER A 468 14.49 16.15 7.65
N ASP A 469 13.40 16.97 7.59
CA ASP A 469 13.06 17.89 8.68
C ASP A 469 12.46 17.13 9.88
N ASP A 470 11.51 16.22 9.63
CA ASP A 470 10.82 15.43 10.67
C ASP A 470 11.77 14.44 11.40
N LEU A 471 12.80 13.90 10.70
CA LEU A 471 13.82 12.97 11.22
C LEU A 471 15.11 13.67 11.68
N GLU A 472 15.20 14.98 11.55
CA GLU A 472 16.40 15.78 11.86
C GLU A 472 17.68 15.30 11.13
N ALA A 473 17.50 14.67 9.93
CA ALA A 473 18.52 14.01 9.13
C ALA A 473 18.81 14.75 7.82
N PRO A 474 19.73 15.75 7.81
CA PRO A 474 20.04 16.56 6.63
C PRO A 474 20.64 15.76 5.47
N GLU A 475 21.26 14.61 5.73
CA GLU A 475 21.79 13.68 4.72
C GLU A 475 20.69 13.13 3.80
N ILE A 476 19.45 13.04 4.25
CA ILE A 476 18.31 12.69 3.42
C ILE A 476 18.13 13.66 2.25
N LYS A 477 18.27 14.97 2.49
CA LYS A 477 18.23 15.99 1.41
C LYS A 477 19.44 15.86 0.47
N ARG A 478 20.63 15.54 1.03
CA ARG A 478 21.86 15.38 0.26
C ARG A 478 21.76 14.26 -0.77
N GLN A 479 21.02 13.18 -0.49
CA GLN A 479 20.78 12.07 -1.43
C GLN A 479 20.14 12.53 -2.76
N LEU A 480 19.38 13.63 -2.77
CA LEU A 480 18.72 14.16 -3.97
C LEU A 480 19.39 15.40 -4.57
N ARG A 481 20.57 15.81 -4.10
CA ARG A 481 21.26 17.03 -4.58
C ARG A 481 21.41 17.10 -6.10
N ASN A 482 21.59 15.97 -6.75
CA ASN A 482 21.82 15.87 -8.20
C ASN A 482 20.53 15.69 -9.03
N HIS A 483 19.33 15.67 -8.44
CA HIS A 483 18.08 15.34 -9.15
C HIS A 483 17.81 16.26 -10.36
N TRP A 484 18.10 17.55 -10.23
CA TRP A 484 17.92 18.53 -11.32
C TRP A 484 18.89 18.27 -12.46
N LYS A 485 20.19 18.10 -12.17
CA LYS A 485 21.23 17.78 -13.16
C LYS A 485 20.89 16.52 -13.94
N ILE A 486 20.44 15.46 -13.23
CA ILE A 486 20.04 14.19 -13.85
C ILE A 486 18.79 14.36 -14.73
N LEU A 487 17.79 15.13 -14.28
CA LEU A 487 16.59 15.42 -15.07
C LEU A 487 16.96 16.15 -16.38
N GLN A 488 17.77 17.21 -16.30
CA GLN A 488 18.19 17.99 -17.46
C GLN A 488 19.04 17.15 -18.44
N LYS A 489 20.03 16.37 -17.93
CA LYS A 489 20.81 15.43 -18.75
C LYS A 489 19.89 14.41 -19.45
N THR A 490 18.85 13.91 -18.75
CA THR A 490 17.90 12.97 -19.35
C THR A 490 17.05 13.63 -20.45
N ILE A 491 16.61 14.88 -20.25
CA ILE A 491 15.86 15.63 -21.27
C ILE A 491 16.75 15.88 -22.50
N LYS A 492 17.98 16.34 -22.30
CA LYS A 492 18.93 16.57 -23.42
C LYS A 492 19.21 15.31 -24.23
N ARG A 493 19.32 14.13 -23.58
CA ARG A 493 19.59 12.84 -24.25
C ARG A 493 18.55 12.48 -25.32
N TYR A 494 17.34 12.96 -25.20
CA TYR A 494 16.25 12.66 -26.13
C TYR A 494 16.06 13.75 -27.20
N ASP A 495 16.97 14.68 -27.30
CA ASP A 495 17.01 15.81 -28.23
C ASP A 495 15.63 16.35 -28.62
N PHE A 496 15.18 17.35 -27.87
CA PHE A 496 13.91 18.05 -28.16
C PHE A 496 14.19 19.40 -28.89
N SER A 497 15.29 19.50 -29.63
CA SER A 497 15.70 20.73 -30.29
C SER A 497 14.65 21.24 -31.30
N ASN A 498 14.01 20.29 -31.99
CA ASN A 498 12.98 20.56 -32.99
C ASN A 498 11.53 20.49 -32.43
N VAL A 499 11.36 20.77 -31.16
CA VAL A 499 10.03 20.72 -30.52
C VAL A 499 9.64 22.10 -30.02
N LYS A 500 8.45 22.56 -30.38
CA LYS A 500 7.88 23.82 -29.88
C LYS A 500 7.78 23.76 -28.35
N LYS A 501 8.43 24.69 -27.65
CA LYS A 501 8.33 24.82 -26.19
C LYS A 501 6.99 25.47 -25.86
N ILE A 502 6.15 24.79 -25.07
CA ILE A 502 4.97 25.38 -24.44
C ILE A 502 5.26 25.35 -22.94
N GLU A 503 5.45 26.52 -22.36
CA GLU A 503 5.66 26.73 -20.94
C GLU A 503 4.36 26.75 -20.15
#